data_2a80b30563587573dd8ce2ae74a77b66
#
_entry.id   2a80b30563587573dd8ce2ae74a77b66
#
_cell.length_a   1.000
_cell.length_b   1.000
_cell.length_c   1.000
_cell.angle_alpha   90.00
_cell.angle_beta   90.00
_cell.angle_gamma   90.00
#
_symmetry.space_group_name_H-M   'P 1'
#
loop_
_entity.id
_entity.type
_entity.pdbx_description
1 polymer ?
#
loop_
_entity_poly.entity_id
_entity_poly.type
_entity_poly.pdbx_seq_one_letter_code
_entity_poly.pdbx_strand_id
1 'polypeptide(L)'
;MKVLIVGGGSGGHITPAVAVTREILELKPRAKVEFWTDFKYYANVTKLTTELGVSWADGRESRRGSYVRVRRLPAGKFHRYSGWRFSTYFRHLDITLRDIIWGNICGFFGFMAGLVTSFVRLMPKSTRPNVIFLKGGYVGLPVGLIARLFKIPYVIHESDSVAGLANRLLMKRATKVAFGMPLTESQQAHSNYVYTGIPVGPEFRTVTPARASSLKKAFGFNPERPLVVITGGSQGAENINNAVRTILPELLKFTSVALVAGRKHYESMVDLKKYETWDHAALESNFRMWEFNTAMNELMGAADVVVSRAGATTIAELASLKKSVILVPFEKLPGSHQVKNAERLKSLGAVEVLYDLDMANNPPALLELVKHLVRSPKLREDLATHLHDEAKSDAARTLAKIILEAA
;
A
#
# COMPACT_ATOMS: atom_id res chain seq x y z
N MET A 1 -28.68 -3.90 -6.16
CA MET A 1 -27.93 -3.34 -5.04
C MET A 1 -26.86 -2.41 -5.56
N LYS A 2 -26.71 -1.22 -4.97
CA LYS A 2 -25.65 -0.25 -5.31
C LYS A 2 -24.66 -0.14 -4.17
N VAL A 3 -23.38 -0.27 -4.46
CA VAL A 3 -22.28 -0.11 -3.50
C VAL A 3 -21.39 1.03 -3.96
N LEU A 4 -21.09 1.95 -3.06
CA LEU A 4 -20.07 2.99 -3.30
C LEU A 4 -18.81 2.62 -2.57
N ILE A 5 -17.70 2.56 -3.29
CA ILE A 5 -16.36 2.34 -2.76
C ILE A 5 -15.57 3.63 -2.85
N VAL A 6 -14.91 4.02 -1.78
CA VAL A 6 -14.10 5.24 -1.73
C VAL A 6 -12.70 4.91 -1.27
N GLY A 7 -11.74 5.19 -2.11
CA GLY A 7 -10.32 4.98 -1.80
C GLY A 7 -9.43 5.88 -2.66
N GLY A 8 -8.34 6.36 -2.09
CA GLY A 8 -7.42 7.26 -2.79
C GLY A 8 -6.31 7.76 -1.89
N GLY A 9 -5.49 8.69 -2.40
CA GLY A 9 -4.39 9.28 -1.66
C GLY A 9 -3.10 8.44 -1.65
N SER A 10 -3.20 7.13 -1.76
CA SER A 10 -2.04 6.22 -1.87
C SER A 10 -2.44 4.88 -2.48
N GLY A 11 -1.45 4.14 -3.00
CA GLY A 11 -1.65 2.76 -3.50
C GLY A 11 -2.21 1.83 -2.42
N GLY A 12 -1.77 1.98 -1.17
CA GLY A 12 -2.24 1.20 -0.03
C GLY A 12 -3.73 1.36 0.32
N HIS A 13 -4.42 2.38 -0.22
CA HIS A 13 -5.87 2.49 -0.12
C HIS A 13 -6.60 1.95 -1.36
N ILE A 14 -5.91 1.85 -2.49
CA ILE A 14 -6.53 1.46 -3.76
C ILE A 14 -6.52 -0.06 -3.94
N THR A 15 -5.36 -0.70 -3.83
CA THR A 15 -5.25 -2.15 -4.07
C THR A 15 -6.18 -2.97 -3.16
N PRO A 16 -6.30 -2.69 -1.84
CA PRO A 16 -7.28 -3.37 -1.01
C PRO A 16 -8.73 -3.08 -1.38
N ALA A 17 -9.04 -1.85 -1.80
CA ALA A 17 -10.39 -1.51 -2.21
C ALA A 17 -10.79 -2.22 -3.51
N VAL A 18 -9.85 -2.40 -4.44
CA VAL A 18 -10.05 -3.19 -5.67
C VAL A 18 -10.24 -4.68 -5.35
N ALA A 19 -9.45 -5.23 -4.42
CA ALA A 19 -9.61 -6.61 -3.96
C ALA A 19 -11.01 -6.85 -3.36
N VAL A 20 -11.50 -5.93 -2.53
CA VAL A 20 -12.87 -5.97 -1.99
C VAL A 20 -13.92 -5.83 -3.10
N THR A 21 -13.68 -4.97 -4.11
CA THR A 21 -14.57 -4.81 -5.26
C THR A 21 -14.76 -6.14 -5.99
N ARG A 22 -13.66 -6.86 -6.23
CA ARG A 22 -13.69 -8.20 -6.86
C ARG A 22 -14.58 -9.15 -6.10
N GLU A 23 -14.40 -9.27 -4.79
CA GLU A 23 -15.19 -10.16 -3.93
C GLU A 23 -16.67 -9.77 -3.87
N ILE A 24 -16.98 -8.47 -3.84
CA ILE A 24 -18.39 -8.01 -3.92
C ILE A 24 -19.04 -8.47 -5.22
N LEU A 25 -18.35 -8.39 -6.35
CA LEU A 25 -18.87 -8.80 -7.65
C LEU A 25 -18.99 -10.33 -7.78
N GLU A 26 -18.11 -11.09 -7.10
CA GLU A 26 -18.23 -12.54 -7.02
C GLU A 26 -19.43 -12.98 -6.16
N LEU A 27 -19.60 -12.35 -4.98
CA LEU A 27 -20.72 -12.65 -4.08
C LEU A 27 -22.06 -12.15 -4.58
N LYS A 28 -22.08 -11.04 -5.31
CA LYS A 28 -23.28 -10.39 -5.87
C LYS A 28 -23.03 -9.97 -7.32
N PRO A 29 -23.10 -10.90 -8.30
CA PRO A 29 -22.78 -10.62 -9.71
C PRO A 29 -23.58 -9.50 -10.38
N ARG A 30 -24.76 -9.14 -9.82
CA ARG A 30 -25.60 -8.03 -10.30
C ARG A 30 -25.43 -6.75 -9.50
N ALA A 31 -24.44 -6.65 -8.63
CA ALA A 31 -24.14 -5.43 -7.88
C ALA A 31 -23.67 -4.32 -8.82
N LYS A 32 -24.17 -3.11 -8.59
CA LYS A 32 -23.71 -1.89 -9.27
C LYS A 32 -22.72 -1.20 -8.35
N VAL A 33 -21.45 -1.18 -8.74
CA VAL A 33 -20.37 -0.60 -7.92
C VAL A 33 -19.94 0.75 -8.52
N GLU A 34 -19.98 1.81 -7.73
CA GLU A 34 -19.27 3.04 -8.05
C GLU A 34 -17.98 3.10 -7.23
N PHE A 35 -16.87 3.47 -7.87
CA PHE A 35 -15.59 3.70 -7.21
C PHE A 35 -15.23 5.18 -7.30
N TRP A 36 -15.17 5.88 -6.16
CA TRP A 36 -14.75 7.28 -6.13
C TRP A 36 -13.33 7.40 -5.62
N THR A 37 -12.50 8.11 -6.38
CA THR A 37 -11.08 8.31 -6.08
C THR A 37 -10.63 9.72 -6.43
N ASP A 38 -9.49 10.15 -5.92
CA ASP A 38 -8.91 11.43 -6.27
C ASP A 38 -8.38 11.48 -7.72
N PHE A 39 -8.07 12.69 -8.18
CA PHE A 39 -7.58 12.91 -9.55
C PHE A 39 -6.27 12.15 -9.83
N LYS A 40 -5.38 12.07 -8.82
CA LYS A 40 -4.06 11.45 -8.96
C LYS A 40 -4.14 9.95 -9.26
N TYR A 41 -5.09 9.26 -8.66
CA TYR A 41 -5.22 7.80 -8.77
C TYR A 41 -6.32 7.33 -9.71
N TYR A 42 -7.05 8.24 -10.34
CA TYR A 42 -8.15 7.90 -11.23
C TYR A 42 -7.76 6.93 -12.34
N ALA A 43 -6.66 7.20 -13.05
CA ALA A 43 -6.18 6.32 -14.14
C ALA A 43 -5.80 4.93 -13.62
N ASN A 44 -5.14 4.86 -12.46
CA ASN A 44 -4.74 3.58 -11.86
C ASN A 44 -5.96 2.75 -11.44
N VAL A 45 -6.94 3.37 -10.79
CA VAL A 45 -8.18 2.68 -10.40
C VAL A 45 -8.94 2.20 -11.64
N THR A 46 -9.04 3.04 -12.67
CA THR A 46 -9.68 2.66 -13.93
C THR A 46 -9.01 1.44 -14.55
N LYS A 47 -7.67 1.43 -14.63
CA LYS A 47 -6.91 0.29 -15.15
C LYS A 47 -7.19 -0.99 -14.34
N LEU A 48 -7.02 -0.93 -13.01
CA LEU A 48 -7.20 -2.08 -12.13
C LEU A 48 -8.64 -2.63 -12.16
N THR A 49 -9.65 -1.76 -12.27
CA THR A 49 -11.05 -2.20 -12.37
C THR A 49 -11.39 -2.75 -13.76
N THR A 50 -10.71 -2.30 -14.81
CA THR A 50 -10.84 -2.89 -16.16
C THR A 50 -10.31 -4.32 -16.20
N GLU A 51 -9.20 -4.59 -15.51
CA GLU A 51 -8.60 -5.92 -15.39
C GLU A 51 -9.51 -6.93 -14.66
N LEU A 52 -10.48 -6.45 -13.87
CA LEU A 52 -11.53 -7.31 -13.29
C LEU A 52 -12.53 -7.86 -14.34
N GLY A 53 -12.37 -7.53 -15.60
CA GLY A 53 -13.29 -7.92 -16.68
C GLY A 53 -14.66 -7.23 -16.59
N VAL A 54 -14.76 -6.14 -15.84
CA VAL A 54 -15.96 -5.38 -15.52
C VAL A 54 -15.67 -3.90 -15.75
N SER A 55 -15.49 -3.49 -16.98
CA SER A 55 -15.15 -2.10 -17.32
C SER A 55 -16.33 -1.36 -17.95
N TRP A 56 -16.46 -0.12 -17.54
CA TRP A 56 -17.31 0.89 -18.14
C TRP A 56 -16.51 2.14 -18.53
N ALA A 57 -15.68 2.01 -19.55
CA ALA A 57 -15.14 3.20 -20.22
C ALA A 57 -16.14 3.72 -21.28
N ASP A 58 -16.94 2.83 -21.90
CA ASP A 58 -17.67 3.12 -23.13
C ASP A 58 -19.20 2.98 -23.04
N GLY A 59 -19.79 2.95 -21.85
CA GLY A 59 -21.25 2.88 -21.75
C GLY A 59 -21.88 1.49 -21.99
N ARG A 60 -21.11 0.41 -22.12
CA ARG A 60 -21.64 -0.95 -22.38
C ARG A 60 -21.65 -1.79 -21.11
N GLU A 61 -22.78 -2.46 -20.84
CA GLU A 61 -22.90 -3.43 -19.73
C GLU A 61 -21.98 -4.63 -19.96
N SER A 62 -21.31 -5.12 -18.89
CA SER A 62 -20.60 -6.38 -18.97
C SER A 62 -21.58 -7.53 -19.26
N ARG A 63 -21.10 -8.61 -19.89
CA ARG A 63 -21.93 -9.80 -20.22
C ARG A 63 -22.63 -10.43 -18.99
N ARG A 64 -22.30 -10.02 -17.76
CA ARG A 64 -22.89 -10.52 -16.51
C ARG A 64 -23.84 -9.52 -15.81
N GLY A 65 -24.11 -8.35 -16.41
CA GLY A 65 -24.99 -7.34 -15.81
C GLY A 65 -24.41 -6.61 -14.59
N SER A 66 -23.15 -6.84 -14.25
CA SER A 66 -22.40 -6.10 -13.23
C SER A 66 -21.58 -4.98 -13.87
N TYR A 67 -21.44 -3.85 -13.19
CA TYR A 67 -20.57 -2.78 -13.66
C TYR A 67 -19.81 -2.11 -12.53
N VAL A 68 -18.58 -1.66 -12.82
CA VAL A 68 -17.83 -0.75 -11.96
C VAL A 68 -17.68 0.58 -12.67
N ARG A 69 -18.20 1.64 -12.07
CA ARG A 69 -18.07 3.00 -12.59
C ARG A 69 -17.07 3.78 -11.75
N VAL A 70 -15.95 4.18 -12.34
CA VAL A 70 -14.96 5.02 -11.65
C VAL A 70 -15.31 6.49 -11.82
N ARG A 71 -15.26 7.25 -10.73
CA ARG A 71 -15.46 8.71 -10.75
C ARG A 71 -14.37 9.44 -9.98
N ARG A 72 -14.00 10.59 -10.50
CA ARG A 72 -13.11 11.53 -9.81
C ARG A 72 -13.87 12.23 -8.68
N LEU A 73 -13.21 12.37 -7.54
CA LEU A 73 -13.69 13.14 -6.42
C LEU A 73 -12.66 14.21 -6.05
N PRO A 74 -13.00 15.49 -6.02
CA PRO A 74 -12.15 16.49 -5.40
C PRO A 74 -11.91 16.12 -3.94
N ALA A 75 -10.67 16.21 -3.49
CA ALA A 75 -10.34 15.90 -2.11
C ALA A 75 -9.11 16.70 -1.68
N GLY A 76 -9.13 17.20 -0.47
CA GLY A 76 -8.07 18.01 0.09
C GLY A 76 -7.23 17.24 1.09
N LYS A 77 -5.92 17.21 0.88
CA LYS A 77 -4.96 16.68 1.84
C LYS A 77 -4.46 17.80 2.73
N PHE A 78 -4.68 17.68 4.04
CA PHE A 78 -4.11 18.60 5.01
C PHE A 78 -2.70 18.16 5.40
N HIS A 79 -1.77 19.10 5.32
CA HIS A 79 -0.38 18.90 5.70
C HIS A 79 -0.22 19.29 7.17
N ARG A 80 0.30 18.36 7.97
CA ARG A 80 0.64 18.62 9.37
C ARG A 80 2.12 18.92 9.48
N TYR A 81 2.44 19.89 10.30
CA TYR A 81 3.81 20.12 10.71
C TYR A 81 4.22 18.96 11.65
N SER A 82 5.13 18.11 11.20
CA SER A 82 5.73 17.06 12.01
C SER A 82 7.22 17.34 12.16
N GLY A 83 7.59 18.10 13.18
CA GLY A 83 9.00 18.25 13.49
C GLY A 83 9.35 19.55 14.19
N TRP A 84 9.44 19.53 15.47
CA TRP A 84 10.19 20.47 16.27
C TRP A 84 11.69 20.12 16.16
N ARG A 85 12.39 20.80 15.27
CA ARG A 85 13.85 20.96 15.35
C ARG A 85 14.18 22.43 15.18
N PHE A 86 14.37 23.11 16.29
CA PHE A 86 14.74 24.53 16.33
C PHE A 86 16.10 24.85 15.68
N SER A 87 17.00 23.91 15.49
CA SER A 87 18.37 24.16 15.06
C SER A 87 18.61 24.18 13.54
N THR A 88 17.71 23.62 12.72
CA THR A 88 17.78 23.70 11.25
C THR A 88 16.82 24.73 10.66
N TYR A 89 16.18 25.48 11.53
CA TYR A 89 14.99 26.26 11.26
C TYR A 89 15.23 27.55 10.43
N PHE A 90 16.39 28.18 10.63
CA PHE A 90 16.62 29.53 10.08
C PHE A 90 17.02 29.59 8.59
N ARG A 91 17.36 28.49 7.94
CA ARG A 91 17.79 28.48 6.53
C ARG A 91 16.72 28.12 5.50
N HIS A 92 15.60 27.50 5.91
CA HIS A 92 14.53 27.04 5.03
C HIS A 92 13.12 27.39 5.53
N LEU A 93 12.99 28.36 6.43
CA LEU A 93 11.74 28.73 7.08
C LEU A 93 10.68 29.22 6.08
N ASP A 94 11.07 30.07 5.16
CA ASP A 94 10.13 30.74 4.28
C ASP A 94 9.49 29.78 3.26
N ILE A 95 10.25 28.85 2.71
CA ILE A 95 9.76 27.90 1.70
C ILE A 95 8.83 26.87 2.37
N THR A 96 9.24 26.29 3.49
CA THR A 96 8.48 25.24 4.16
C THR A 96 7.16 25.75 4.77
N LEU A 97 7.17 26.93 5.37
CA LEU A 97 5.96 27.53 5.95
C LEU A 97 4.97 27.94 4.86
N ARG A 98 5.45 28.54 3.79
CA ARG A 98 4.66 28.92 2.61
C ARG A 98 4.02 27.69 1.97
N ASP A 99 4.75 26.60 1.77
CA ASP A 99 4.26 25.36 1.18
C ASP A 99 3.21 24.68 2.07
N ILE A 100 3.39 24.70 3.39
CA ILE A 100 2.40 24.17 4.33
C ILE A 100 1.13 25.03 4.34
N ILE A 101 1.25 26.33 4.42
CA ILE A 101 0.09 27.23 4.44
C ILE A 101 -0.67 27.14 3.11
N TRP A 102 0.03 27.25 1.98
CA TRP A 102 -0.58 27.14 0.67
C TRP A 102 -1.18 25.75 0.43
N GLY A 103 -0.45 24.69 0.79
CA GLY A 103 -0.93 23.31 0.72
C GLY A 103 -2.20 23.09 1.55
N ASN A 104 -2.30 23.70 2.73
CA ASN A 104 -3.49 23.61 3.58
C ASN A 104 -4.66 24.45 3.05
N ILE A 105 -4.40 25.62 2.46
CA ILE A 105 -5.43 26.42 1.77
C ILE A 105 -6.01 25.64 0.59
N CYS A 106 -5.17 25.10 -0.29
CA CYS A 106 -5.60 24.24 -1.39
C CYS A 106 -6.31 22.97 -0.87
N GLY A 107 -5.81 22.39 0.22
CA GLY A 107 -6.42 21.27 0.89
C GLY A 107 -7.83 21.57 1.41
N PHE A 108 -8.04 22.75 1.99
CA PHE A 108 -9.35 23.20 2.44
C PHE A 108 -10.33 23.36 1.28
N PHE A 109 -9.96 24.02 0.22
CA PHE A 109 -10.82 24.17 -0.98
C PHE A 109 -11.11 22.83 -1.64
N GLY A 110 -10.10 21.93 -1.74
CA GLY A 110 -10.30 20.56 -2.22
C GLY A 110 -11.26 19.75 -1.35
N PHE A 111 -11.19 19.89 -0.03
CA PHE A 111 -12.11 19.26 0.91
C PHE A 111 -13.54 19.83 0.77
N MET A 112 -13.71 21.14 0.69
CA MET A 112 -15.02 21.78 0.47
C MET A 112 -15.64 21.36 -0.85
N ALA A 113 -14.86 21.34 -1.95
CA ALA A 113 -15.31 20.84 -3.24
C ALA A 113 -15.72 19.35 -3.16
N GLY A 114 -15.00 18.54 -2.38
CA GLY A 114 -15.34 17.15 -2.10
C GLY A 114 -16.66 17.00 -1.33
N LEU A 115 -16.91 17.86 -0.34
CA LEU A 115 -18.18 17.91 0.39
C LEU A 115 -19.35 18.26 -0.54
N VAL A 116 -19.23 19.33 -1.33
CA VAL A 116 -20.27 19.76 -2.26
C VAL A 116 -20.53 18.66 -3.31
N THR A 117 -19.48 18.09 -3.90
CA THR A 117 -19.60 17.02 -4.88
C THR A 117 -20.28 15.80 -4.27
N SER A 118 -19.90 15.41 -3.05
CA SER A 118 -20.53 14.28 -2.35
C SER A 118 -21.98 14.56 -2.01
N PHE A 119 -22.29 15.79 -1.56
CA PHE A 119 -23.65 16.20 -1.27
C PHE A 119 -24.54 16.10 -2.50
N VAL A 120 -24.15 16.73 -3.62
CA VAL A 120 -24.93 16.74 -4.87
C VAL A 120 -25.15 15.32 -5.42
N ARG A 121 -24.11 14.45 -5.36
CA ARG A 121 -24.22 13.09 -5.88
C ARG A 121 -25.01 12.14 -4.98
N LEU A 122 -25.00 12.33 -3.66
CA LEU A 122 -25.71 11.49 -2.70
C LEU A 122 -27.09 12.05 -2.31
N MET A 123 -27.43 13.28 -2.71
CA MET A 123 -28.74 13.90 -2.42
C MET A 123 -29.90 13.15 -3.07
N PRO A 124 -29.86 12.75 -4.37
CA PRO A 124 -31.00 12.11 -5.00
C PRO A 124 -31.20 10.68 -4.47
N LYS A 125 -32.36 10.40 -3.86
CA LYS A 125 -32.67 9.08 -3.29
C LYS A 125 -32.60 7.94 -4.32
N SER A 126 -32.98 8.19 -5.58
CA SER A 126 -32.98 7.18 -6.65
C SER A 126 -31.59 6.69 -7.05
N THR A 127 -30.55 7.52 -6.86
CA THR A 127 -29.17 7.18 -7.21
C THR A 127 -28.29 6.82 -6.01
N ARG A 128 -28.81 6.96 -4.78
CA ARG A 128 -28.07 6.65 -3.56
C ARG A 128 -27.53 5.22 -3.55
N PRO A 129 -26.30 4.99 -3.05
CA PRO A 129 -25.84 3.66 -2.75
C PRO A 129 -26.60 3.10 -1.53
N ASN A 130 -26.77 1.78 -1.50
CA ASN A 130 -27.31 1.08 -0.33
C ASN A 130 -26.31 1.10 0.83
N VAL A 131 -25.00 1.04 0.51
CA VAL A 131 -23.91 1.06 1.47
C VAL A 131 -22.67 1.74 0.87
N ILE A 132 -21.88 2.37 1.71
CA ILE A 132 -20.61 3.00 1.33
C ILE A 132 -19.47 2.28 2.04
N PHE A 133 -18.45 1.89 1.29
CA PHE A 133 -17.18 1.40 1.83
C PHE A 133 -16.11 2.50 1.78
N LEU A 134 -15.58 2.86 2.92
CA LEU A 134 -14.52 3.86 3.08
C LEU A 134 -13.21 3.16 3.45
N LYS A 135 -12.28 3.06 2.50
CA LYS A 135 -10.96 2.43 2.75
C LYS A 135 -10.04 3.32 3.61
N GLY A 136 -10.46 4.53 3.90
CA GLY A 136 -9.69 5.50 4.66
C GLY A 136 -9.02 6.57 3.79
N GLY A 137 -8.16 7.35 4.42
CA GLY A 137 -7.51 8.48 3.79
C GLY A 137 -8.41 9.72 3.69
N TYR A 138 -7.81 10.84 3.26
CA TYR A 138 -8.50 12.13 3.17
C TYR A 138 -9.66 12.15 2.16
N VAL A 139 -9.63 11.24 1.17
CA VAL A 139 -10.68 11.13 0.14
C VAL A 139 -12.00 10.62 0.73
N GLY A 140 -11.94 9.77 1.75
CA GLY A 140 -13.13 9.20 2.39
C GLY A 140 -13.87 10.18 3.32
N LEU A 141 -13.18 11.20 3.84
CA LEU A 141 -13.74 12.09 4.86
C LEU A 141 -14.97 12.87 4.36
N PRO A 142 -14.94 13.61 3.24
CA PRO A 142 -16.10 14.34 2.75
C PRO A 142 -17.29 13.42 2.43
N VAL A 143 -17.03 12.24 1.88
CA VAL A 143 -18.08 11.26 1.57
C VAL A 143 -18.71 10.71 2.84
N GLY A 144 -17.91 10.34 3.84
CA GLY A 144 -18.39 9.81 5.10
C GLY A 144 -19.23 10.82 5.90
N LEU A 145 -18.86 12.11 5.86
CA LEU A 145 -19.64 13.17 6.50
C LEU A 145 -21.03 13.33 5.85
N ILE A 146 -21.08 13.30 4.52
CA ILE A 146 -22.35 13.39 3.77
C ILE A 146 -23.17 12.10 3.92
N ALA A 147 -22.51 10.93 3.94
CA ALA A 147 -23.18 9.65 4.24
C ALA A 147 -23.90 9.70 5.60
N ARG A 148 -23.22 10.25 6.60
CA ARG A 148 -23.79 10.46 7.94
C ARG A 148 -24.97 11.42 7.91
N LEU A 149 -24.90 12.53 7.17
CA LEU A 149 -25.98 13.49 7.00
C LEU A 149 -27.23 12.85 6.41
N PHE A 150 -27.06 12.03 5.38
CA PHE A 150 -28.17 11.34 4.69
C PHE A 150 -28.53 9.98 5.28
N LYS A 151 -27.92 9.59 6.42
CA LYS A 151 -28.12 8.31 7.10
C LYS A 151 -27.88 7.09 6.18
N ILE A 152 -26.90 7.20 5.27
CA ILE A 152 -26.48 6.09 4.41
C ILE A 152 -25.55 5.20 5.23
N PRO A 153 -25.79 3.89 5.33
CA PRO A 153 -24.90 2.97 6.01
C PRO A 153 -23.48 3.02 5.41
N TYR A 154 -22.47 2.99 6.26
CA TYR A 154 -21.11 2.92 5.78
C TYR A 154 -20.21 2.06 6.65
N VAL A 155 -19.29 1.36 5.99
CA VAL A 155 -18.26 0.51 6.58
C VAL A 155 -16.91 1.18 6.37
N ILE A 156 -16.08 1.24 7.42
CA ILE A 156 -14.72 1.76 7.34
C ILE A 156 -13.74 0.60 7.44
N HIS A 157 -12.64 0.67 6.71
CA HIS A 157 -11.49 -0.20 6.93
C HIS A 157 -10.26 0.63 7.32
N GLU A 158 -9.65 0.28 8.45
CA GLU A 158 -8.38 0.84 8.91
C GLU A 158 -7.26 -0.20 8.77
N SER A 159 -6.22 0.13 8.03
CA SER A 159 -5.10 -0.78 7.79
C SER A 159 -4.00 -0.70 8.84
N ASP A 160 -3.78 0.50 9.38
CA ASP A 160 -2.67 0.77 10.28
C ASP A 160 -3.06 0.47 11.74
N SER A 161 -2.04 0.21 12.56
CA SER A 161 -2.20 0.00 14.01
C SER A 161 -2.77 1.23 14.75
N VAL A 162 -2.62 2.41 14.16
CA VAL A 162 -3.17 3.67 14.67
C VAL A 162 -4.09 4.27 13.62
N ALA A 163 -5.35 4.42 13.98
CA ALA A 163 -6.35 4.97 13.06
C ALA A 163 -6.00 6.39 12.59
N GLY A 164 -6.09 6.60 11.28
CA GLY A 164 -5.94 7.91 10.67
C GLY A 164 -7.01 8.90 11.13
N LEU A 165 -6.71 10.21 11.07
CA LEU A 165 -7.63 11.25 11.54
C LEU A 165 -9.01 11.18 10.89
N ALA A 166 -9.06 10.97 9.57
CA ALA A 166 -10.31 10.87 8.82
C ALA A 166 -11.17 9.71 9.35
N ASN A 167 -10.56 8.54 9.56
CA ASN A 167 -11.25 7.38 10.12
C ASN A 167 -11.71 7.64 11.54
N ARG A 168 -10.88 8.22 12.42
CA ARG A 168 -11.25 8.55 13.80
C ARG A 168 -12.49 9.45 13.89
N LEU A 169 -12.64 10.40 12.96
CA LEU A 169 -13.81 11.29 12.91
C LEU A 169 -15.11 10.56 12.49
N LEU A 170 -14.97 9.50 11.70
CA LEU A 170 -16.10 8.77 11.13
C LEU A 170 -16.48 7.51 11.91
N MET A 171 -15.53 6.87 12.62
CA MET A 171 -15.70 5.57 13.28
C MET A 171 -16.90 5.50 14.24
N LYS A 172 -17.12 6.56 15.02
CA LYS A 172 -18.19 6.58 16.05
C LYS A 172 -19.61 6.34 15.49
N ARG A 173 -19.82 6.57 14.21
CA ARG A 173 -21.12 6.43 13.54
C ARG A 173 -21.09 5.48 12.33
N ALA A 174 -20.01 4.77 12.16
CA ALA A 174 -19.91 3.73 11.14
C ALA A 174 -20.80 2.54 11.53
N THR A 175 -21.42 1.92 10.54
CA THR A 175 -22.18 0.67 10.75
C THR A 175 -21.25 -0.44 11.22
N LYS A 176 -20.08 -0.56 10.58
CA LYS A 176 -18.97 -1.43 11.02
C LYS A 176 -17.64 -0.74 10.75
N VAL A 177 -16.68 -1.02 11.62
CA VAL A 177 -15.28 -0.62 11.47
C VAL A 177 -14.43 -1.86 11.43
N ALA A 178 -13.88 -2.17 10.27
CA ALA A 178 -12.99 -3.30 10.06
C ALA A 178 -11.54 -2.86 10.25
N PHE A 179 -10.77 -3.66 10.94
CA PHE A 179 -9.36 -3.41 11.20
C PHE A 179 -8.47 -4.41 10.49
N GLY A 180 -7.41 -3.92 9.90
CA GLY A 180 -6.36 -4.72 9.26
C GLY A 180 -5.41 -5.36 10.26
N MET A 181 -5.37 -4.85 11.50
CA MET A 181 -4.56 -5.34 12.60
C MET A 181 -5.45 -5.89 13.72
N PRO A 182 -4.96 -6.81 14.56
CA PRO A 182 -5.70 -7.30 15.73
C PRO A 182 -6.18 -6.16 16.61
N LEU A 183 -7.39 -6.29 17.13
CA LEU A 183 -8.01 -5.29 17.99
C LEU A 183 -7.31 -5.24 19.36
N THR A 184 -7.04 -4.03 19.85
CA THR A 184 -6.62 -3.82 21.23
C THR A 184 -7.80 -4.08 22.19
N GLU A 185 -7.53 -4.31 23.47
CA GLU A 185 -8.59 -4.50 24.49
C GLU A 185 -9.63 -3.40 24.47
N SER A 186 -9.20 -2.12 24.38
CA SER A 186 -10.10 -0.98 24.31
C SER A 186 -10.95 -0.97 23.05
N GLN A 187 -10.46 -1.49 21.94
CA GLN A 187 -11.19 -1.61 20.68
C GLN A 187 -12.20 -2.76 20.72
N GLN A 188 -11.90 -3.86 21.40
CA GLN A 188 -12.82 -4.99 21.57
C GLN A 188 -14.10 -4.64 22.32
N ALA A 189 -14.09 -3.59 23.12
CA ALA A 189 -15.27 -3.07 23.82
C ALA A 189 -16.34 -2.47 22.87
N HIS A 190 -15.98 -2.19 21.60
CA HIS A 190 -16.91 -1.63 20.62
C HIS A 190 -17.57 -2.73 19.78
N SER A 191 -18.88 -2.92 19.90
CA SER A 191 -19.65 -3.97 19.19
C SER A 191 -19.67 -3.84 17.65
N ASN A 192 -19.35 -2.66 17.12
CA ASN A 192 -19.27 -2.42 15.70
C ASN A 192 -17.83 -2.54 15.13
N TYR A 193 -16.83 -2.88 15.97
CA TYR A 193 -15.45 -3.11 15.52
C TYR A 193 -15.21 -4.59 15.26
N VAL A 194 -14.47 -4.87 14.20
CA VAL A 194 -14.16 -6.24 13.78
C VAL A 194 -12.76 -6.33 13.19
N TYR A 195 -12.03 -7.37 13.54
CA TYR A 195 -10.74 -7.67 12.92
C TYR A 195 -10.96 -8.50 11.66
N THR A 196 -10.54 -7.98 10.50
CA THR A 196 -10.68 -8.66 9.21
C THR A 196 -9.36 -9.00 8.55
N GLY A 197 -8.27 -8.39 8.99
CA GLY A 197 -7.04 -8.37 8.22
C GLY A 197 -7.09 -7.33 7.09
N ILE A 198 -6.01 -7.25 6.32
CA ILE A 198 -5.88 -6.31 5.20
C ILE A 198 -6.23 -7.04 3.91
N PRO A 199 -7.22 -6.56 3.13
CA PRO A 199 -7.57 -7.13 1.85
C PRO A 199 -6.41 -7.12 0.87
N VAL A 200 -6.06 -8.28 0.35
CA VAL A 200 -5.02 -8.49 -0.65
C VAL A 200 -5.64 -9.16 -1.88
N GLY A 201 -5.20 -8.80 -3.06
CA GLY A 201 -5.68 -9.42 -4.29
C GLY A 201 -5.21 -10.87 -4.43
N PRO A 202 -5.96 -11.74 -5.13
CA PRO A 202 -5.63 -13.16 -5.30
C PRO A 202 -4.35 -13.40 -6.10
N GLU A 203 -3.82 -12.39 -6.75
CA GLU A 203 -2.52 -12.40 -7.42
C GLU A 203 -1.33 -12.48 -6.44
N PHE A 204 -1.53 -12.08 -5.18
CA PHE A 204 -0.55 -12.20 -4.10
C PHE A 204 -0.79 -13.52 -3.35
N ARG A 205 -0.28 -14.61 -3.90
CA ARG A 205 -0.34 -15.94 -3.29
C ARG A 205 1.02 -16.60 -3.36
N THR A 206 1.28 -17.52 -2.46
CA THR A 206 2.52 -18.29 -2.44
C THR A 206 2.81 -18.89 -3.81
N VAL A 207 4.01 -18.71 -4.32
CA VAL A 207 4.47 -19.29 -5.57
C VAL A 207 5.34 -20.52 -5.32
N THR A 208 5.23 -21.51 -6.19
CA THR A 208 6.10 -22.69 -6.12
C THR A 208 7.54 -22.34 -6.52
N PRO A 209 8.56 -23.10 -6.06
CA PRO A 209 9.95 -22.86 -6.46
C PRO A 209 10.14 -22.84 -7.98
N ALA A 210 9.47 -23.74 -8.71
CA ALA A 210 9.50 -23.77 -10.17
C ALA A 210 8.92 -22.49 -10.79
N ARG A 211 7.83 -21.96 -10.24
CA ARG A 211 7.25 -20.67 -10.70
C ARG A 211 8.18 -19.52 -10.37
N ALA A 212 8.78 -19.47 -9.17
CA ALA A 212 9.75 -18.43 -8.78
C ALA A 212 10.95 -18.41 -9.75
N SER A 213 11.50 -19.59 -10.08
CA SER A 213 12.58 -19.75 -11.08
C SER A 213 12.16 -19.21 -12.47
N SER A 214 10.94 -19.56 -12.93
CA SER A 214 10.40 -19.04 -14.18
C SER A 214 10.23 -17.52 -14.17
N LEU A 215 9.79 -16.95 -13.05
CA LEU A 215 9.65 -15.50 -12.89
C LEU A 215 11.01 -14.80 -12.89
N LYS A 216 12.03 -15.35 -12.21
CA LYS A 216 13.41 -14.82 -12.29
C LYS A 216 13.86 -14.71 -13.75
N LYS A 217 13.69 -15.77 -14.57
CA LYS A 217 14.00 -15.75 -16.00
C LYS A 217 13.21 -14.67 -16.76
N ALA A 218 11.90 -14.55 -16.49
CA ALA A 218 11.04 -13.56 -17.15
C ALA A 218 11.48 -12.12 -16.86
N PHE A 219 12.02 -11.85 -15.67
CA PHE A 219 12.62 -10.56 -15.32
C PHE A 219 14.07 -10.40 -15.76
N GLY A 220 14.66 -11.39 -16.47
CA GLY A 220 16.02 -11.34 -17.00
C GLY A 220 17.10 -11.67 -15.97
N PHE A 221 16.77 -12.43 -14.92
CA PHE A 221 17.73 -12.89 -13.91
C PHE A 221 18.08 -14.38 -14.09
N ASN A 222 19.28 -14.74 -13.62
CA ASN A 222 19.65 -16.15 -13.48
C ASN A 222 18.78 -16.83 -12.41
N PRO A 223 18.02 -17.90 -12.74
CA PRO A 223 17.12 -18.56 -11.80
C PRO A 223 17.83 -19.24 -10.63
N GLU A 224 19.07 -19.69 -10.82
CA GLU A 224 19.86 -20.36 -9.79
C GLU A 224 20.51 -19.39 -8.80
N ARG A 225 20.54 -18.10 -9.15
CA ARG A 225 21.13 -17.07 -8.31
C ARG A 225 20.07 -16.52 -7.35
N PRO A 226 20.39 -16.30 -6.05
CA PRO A 226 19.48 -15.62 -5.13
C PRO A 226 19.06 -14.25 -5.69
N LEU A 227 17.77 -13.90 -5.54
CA LEU A 227 17.23 -12.62 -5.97
C LEU A 227 16.76 -11.80 -4.75
N VAL A 228 17.30 -10.62 -4.61
CA VAL A 228 16.85 -9.63 -3.62
C VAL A 228 16.01 -8.55 -4.32
N VAL A 229 14.76 -8.42 -3.93
CA VAL A 229 13.86 -7.36 -4.40
C VAL A 229 13.84 -6.24 -3.38
N ILE A 230 14.11 -5.01 -3.82
CA ILE A 230 14.20 -3.83 -2.96
C ILE A 230 13.18 -2.79 -3.43
N THR A 231 12.32 -2.32 -2.53
CA THR A 231 11.30 -1.33 -2.86
C THR A 231 11.00 -0.36 -1.72
N GLY A 232 10.91 0.89 -2.04
CA GLY A 232 10.46 1.95 -1.13
C GLY A 232 8.95 2.14 -1.08
N GLY A 233 8.17 1.26 -1.76
CA GLY A 233 6.74 1.43 -1.99
C GLY A 233 6.43 2.44 -3.10
N SER A 234 5.15 2.80 -3.28
CA SER A 234 4.66 3.59 -4.43
C SER A 234 5.26 5.00 -4.57
N GLN A 235 5.82 5.56 -3.50
CA GLN A 235 6.47 6.88 -3.52
C GLN A 235 8.00 6.80 -3.69
N GLY A 236 8.58 5.61 -3.58
CA GLY A 236 10.00 5.39 -3.43
C GLY A 236 10.51 5.73 -2.02
N ALA A 237 11.78 5.46 -1.76
CA ALA A 237 12.44 5.73 -0.49
C ALA A 237 13.91 6.15 -0.72
N GLU A 238 14.18 7.42 -0.56
CA GLU A 238 15.51 8.01 -0.85
C GLU A 238 16.62 7.33 -0.06
N ASN A 239 16.44 7.14 1.26
CA ASN A 239 17.45 6.51 2.11
C ASN A 239 17.72 5.05 1.69
N ILE A 240 16.68 4.28 1.33
CA ILE A 240 16.86 2.92 0.81
C ILE A 240 17.65 2.96 -0.50
N ASN A 241 17.28 3.84 -1.43
CA ASN A 241 17.96 3.95 -2.72
C ASN A 241 19.44 4.34 -2.54
N ASN A 242 19.72 5.30 -1.65
CA ASN A 242 21.11 5.75 -1.35
C ASN A 242 21.92 4.63 -0.70
N ALA A 243 21.34 3.89 0.25
CA ALA A 243 22.01 2.74 0.86
C ALA A 243 22.33 1.67 -0.19
N VAL A 244 21.34 1.33 -1.06
CA VAL A 244 21.55 0.39 -2.16
C VAL A 244 22.64 0.87 -3.08
N ARG A 245 22.70 2.14 -3.46
CA ARG A 245 23.77 2.70 -4.29
C ARG A 245 25.14 2.41 -3.68
N THR A 246 25.28 2.60 -2.37
CA THR A 246 26.56 2.40 -1.66
C THR A 246 26.99 0.93 -1.65
N ILE A 247 26.05 -0.01 -1.45
CA ILE A 247 26.38 -1.42 -1.23
C ILE A 247 26.19 -2.30 -2.46
N LEU A 248 25.67 -1.76 -3.57
CA LEU A 248 25.31 -2.54 -4.77
C LEU A 248 26.48 -3.37 -5.32
N PRO A 249 27.72 -2.83 -5.46
CA PRO A 249 28.86 -3.64 -5.94
C PRO A 249 29.09 -4.89 -5.10
N GLU A 250 28.98 -4.78 -3.80
CA GLU A 250 29.15 -5.92 -2.89
C GLU A 250 27.98 -6.90 -2.94
N LEU A 251 26.75 -6.40 -3.06
CA LEU A 251 25.55 -7.25 -3.26
C LEU A 251 25.67 -8.10 -4.52
N LEU A 252 26.12 -7.50 -5.63
CA LEU A 252 26.24 -8.17 -6.92
C LEU A 252 27.30 -9.26 -6.94
N LYS A 253 28.19 -9.37 -5.96
CA LYS A 253 29.12 -10.50 -5.85
C LYS A 253 28.42 -11.83 -5.54
N PHE A 254 27.30 -11.83 -4.83
CA PHE A 254 26.65 -13.07 -4.35
C PHE A 254 25.15 -13.16 -4.61
N THR A 255 24.47 -12.09 -5.10
CA THR A 255 23.03 -12.10 -5.37
C THR A 255 22.68 -11.27 -6.60
N SER A 256 21.51 -11.50 -7.18
CA SER A 256 20.89 -10.58 -8.13
C SER A 256 20.02 -9.57 -7.37
N VAL A 257 19.91 -8.36 -7.90
CA VAL A 257 19.18 -7.26 -7.27
C VAL A 257 18.15 -6.67 -8.23
N ALA A 258 16.91 -6.61 -7.80
CA ALA A 258 15.81 -5.92 -8.45
C ALA A 258 15.40 -4.70 -7.60
N LEU A 259 15.62 -3.49 -8.10
CA LEU A 259 15.29 -2.25 -7.40
C LEU A 259 14.09 -1.55 -8.03
N VAL A 260 13.05 -1.30 -7.25
CA VAL A 260 11.94 -0.40 -7.63
C VAL A 260 12.16 0.93 -6.92
N ALA A 261 12.83 1.86 -7.61
CA ALA A 261 13.34 3.10 -7.02
C ALA A 261 12.25 4.13 -6.69
N GLY A 262 11.09 4.08 -7.37
CA GLY A 262 10.02 5.06 -7.25
C GLY A 262 10.23 6.27 -8.19
N ARG A 263 9.12 6.82 -8.67
CA ARG A 263 9.12 7.89 -9.70
C ARG A 263 9.97 9.10 -9.36
N LYS A 264 10.01 9.48 -8.09
CA LYS A 264 10.77 10.67 -7.68
C LYS A 264 12.28 10.48 -7.67
N HIS A 265 12.72 9.23 -7.52
CA HIS A 265 14.12 8.93 -7.25
C HIS A 265 14.79 8.13 -8.38
N TYR A 266 14.03 7.75 -9.41
CA TYR A 266 14.54 6.94 -10.51
C TYR A 266 15.69 7.64 -11.24
N GLU A 267 15.48 8.90 -11.64
CA GLU A 267 16.47 9.70 -12.36
C GLU A 267 17.81 9.77 -11.60
N SER A 268 17.76 10.01 -10.29
CA SER A 268 18.96 10.08 -9.45
C SER A 268 19.69 8.74 -9.32
N MET A 269 19.02 7.64 -9.65
CA MET A 269 19.61 6.29 -9.62
C MET A 269 20.09 5.82 -11.00
N VAL A 270 19.68 6.45 -12.11
CA VAL A 270 20.12 6.08 -13.47
C VAL A 270 21.63 6.29 -13.66
N ASP A 271 22.20 7.27 -13.00
CA ASP A 271 23.62 7.60 -13.09
C ASP A 271 24.58 6.51 -12.51
N LEU A 272 24.03 5.43 -11.94
CA LEU A 272 24.86 4.30 -11.44
C LEU A 272 25.77 3.71 -12.51
N LYS A 273 25.35 3.75 -13.77
CA LYS A 273 26.16 3.24 -14.89
C LYS A 273 27.41 4.08 -15.21
N LYS A 274 27.54 5.27 -14.60
CA LYS A 274 28.68 6.19 -14.82
C LYS A 274 29.85 5.93 -13.87
N TYR A 275 29.70 5.04 -12.89
CA TYR A 275 30.82 4.71 -11.98
C TYR A 275 31.80 3.76 -12.69
N GLU A 276 32.90 4.30 -13.18
CA GLU A 276 33.96 3.55 -13.90
C GLU A 276 34.57 2.42 -13.08
N THR A 277 34.49 2.50 -11.75
CA THR A 277 35.05 1.51 -10.81
C THR A 277 34.17 0.29 -10.60
N TRP A 278 32.97 0.24 -11.19
CA TRP A 278 32.03 -0.84 -11.00
C TRP A 278 32.17 -1.92 -12.07
N ASP A 279 31.91 -3.17 -11.68
CA ASP A 279 31.83 -4.29 -12.61
C ASP A 279 30.55 -4.17 -13.47
N HIS A 280 30.72 -3.60 -14.67
CA HIS A 280 29.61 -3.39 -15.60
C HIS A 280 28.98 -4.68 -16.07
N ALA A 281 29.75 -5.78 -16.21
CA ALA A 281 29.23 -7.08 -16.58
C ALA A 281 28.33 -7.65 -15.47
N ALA A 282 28.72 -7.50 -14.21
CA ALA A 282 27.89 -7.88 -13.08
C ALA A 282 26.61 -7.01 -12.98
N LEU A 283 26.71 -5.71 -13.27
CA LEU A 283 25.54 -4.82 -13.34
C LEU A 283 24.57 -5.26 -14.43
N GLU A 284 25.05 -5.49 -15.64
CA GLU A 284 24.19 -5.90 -16.76
C GLU A 284 23.56 -7.27 -16.57
N SER A 285 24.25 -8.20 -15.91
CA SER A 285 23.75 -9.55 -15.69
C SER A 285 22.82 -9.67 -14.49
N ASN A 286 23.10 -8.96 -13.38
CA ASN A 286 22.52 -9.22 -12.08
C ASN A 286 21.76 -8.04 -11.47
N PHE A 287 21.65 -6.90 -12.14
CA PHE A 287 20.91 -5.75 -11.66
C PHE A 287 19.83 -5.30 -12.64
N ARG A 288 18.63 -5.11 -12.14
CA ARG A 288 17.54 -4.46 -12.88
C ARG A 288 16.91 -3.39 -12.00
N MET A 289 16.53 -2.28 -12.64
CA MET A 289 15.89 -1.17 -11.95
C MET A 289 14.67 -0.68 -12.71
N TRP A 290 13.61 -0.39 -11.96
CA TRP A 290 12.38 0.19 -12.48
C TRP A 290 12.02 1.45 -11.71
N GLU A 291 11.47 2.42 -12.42
CA GLU A 291 10.78 3.57 -11.84
C GLU A 291 9.54 3.10 -11.06
N PHE A 292 8.76 2.24 -11.69
CA PHE A 292 7.54 1.64 -11.18
C PHE A 292 7.32 0.28 -11.86
N ASN A 293 6.90 -0.72 -11.13
CA ASN A 293 6.59 -2.03 -11.68
C ASN A 293 5.11 -2.38 -11.42
N THR A 294 4.37 -2.69 -12.50
CA THR A 294 2.96 -3.10 -12.40
C THR A 294 2.77 -4.55 -11.98
N ALA A 295 3.79 -5.39 -12.17
CA ALA A 295 3.80 -6.81 -11.82
C ALA A 295 4.54 -7.06 -10.49
N MET A 296 4.29 -6.22 -9.47
CA MET A 296 4.96 -6.33 -8.16
C MET A 296 4.71 -7.67 -7.48
N ASN A 297 3.53 -8.25 -7.63
CA ASN A 297 3.20 -9.59 -7.15
C ASN A 297 4.13 -10.67 -7.74
N GLU A 298 4.42 -10.59 -9.04
CA GLU A 298 5.34 -11.53 -9.72
C GLU A 298 6.79 -11.24 -9.33
N LEU A 299 7.21 -9.98 -9.29
CA LEU A 299 8.57 -9.59 -8.91
C LEU A 299 8.88 -10.00 -7.47
N MET A 300 8.01 -9.68 -6.51
CA MET A 300 8.15 -10.14 -5.12
C MET A 300 7.98 -11.66 -5.00
N GLY A 301 7.13 -12.26 -5.84
CA GLY A 301 6.97 -13.72 -5.93
C GLY A 301 8.26 -14.43 -6.35
N ALA A 302 9.08 -13.83 -7.21
CA ALA A 302 10.38 -14.35 -7.65
C ALA A 302 11.48 -14.21 -6.58
N ALA A 303 11.32 -13.31 -5.61
CA ALA A 303 12.36 -12.97 -4.65
C ALA A 303 12.66 -14.07 -3.64
N ASP A 304 13.93 -14.21 -3.24
CA ASP A 304 14.38 -14.97 -2.09
C ASP A 304 14.35 -14.12 -0.81
N VAL A 305 14.65 -12.83 -0.93
CA VAL A 305 14.58 -11.83 0.15
C VAL A 305 13.94 -10.56 -0.41
N VAL A 306 13.06 -9.95 0.37
CA VAL A 306 12.48 -8.65 0.03
C VAL A 306 12.87 -7.60 1.07
N VAL A 307 13.38 -6.46 0.61
CA VAL A 307 13.64 -5.28 1.43
C VAL A 307 12.54 -4.25 1.13
N SER A 308 11.79 -3.84 2.14
CA SER A 308 10.70 -2.88 1.91
C SER A 308 10.41 -1.97 3.10
N ARG A 309 9.65 -0.91 2.87
CA ARG A 309 9.01 -0.13 3.93
C ARG A 309 7.97 -0.98 4.69
N ALA A 310 7.74 -0.66 5.96
CA ALA A 310 6.79 -1.36 6.81
C ALA A 310 5.34 -0.83 6.67
N GLY A 311 4.90 -0.59 5.42
CA GLY A 311 3.51 -0.24 5.13
C GLY A 311 2.59 -1.43 5.29
N ALA A 312 1.46 -1.26 5.98
CA ALA A 312 0.56 -2.34 6.34
C ALA A 312 0.09 -3.18 5.13
N THR A 313 -0.22 -2.55 3.99
CA THR A 313 -0.62 -3.25 2.76
C THR A 313 0.53 -4.09 2.19
N THR A 314 1.74 -3.54 2.11
CA THR A 314 2.91 -4.27 1.61
C THR A 314 3.25 -5.46 2.50
N ILE A 315 3.14 -5.30 3.82
CA ILE A 315 3.30 -6.41 4.78
C ILE A 315 2.29 -7.53 4.49
N ALA A 316 1.01 -7.19 4.29
CA ALA A 316 -0.02 -8.18 3.99
C ALA A 316 0.22 -8.88 2.64
N GLU A 317 0.68 -8.16 1.62
CA GLU A 317 1.08 -8.70 0.33
C GLU A 317 2.25 -9.69 0.47
N LEU A 318 3.29 -9.33 1.23
CA LEU A 318 4.47 -10.16 1.49
C LEU A 318 4.13 -11.40 2.36
N ALA A 319 3.27 -11.24 3.35
CA ALA A 319 2.73 -12.33 4.15
C ALA A 319 1.98 -13.35 3.28
N SER A 320 1.11 -12.86 2.38
CA SER A 320 0.37 -13.71 1.44
C SER A 320 1.27 -14.43 0.43
N LEU A 321 2.39 -13.82 0.05
CA LEU A 321 3.41 -14.41 -0.83
C LEU A 321 4.36 -15.37 -0.10
N LYS A 322 4.32 -15.44 1.23
CA LYS A 322 5.25 -16.21 2.06
C LYS A 322 6.71 -15.84 1.77
N LYS A 323 7.10 -14.58 2.02
CA LYS A 323 8.45 -14.05 1.73
C LYS A 323 9.25 -13.75 2.98
N SER A 324 10.57 -14.01 2.91
CA SER A 324 11.54 -13.54 3.89
C SER A 324 11.78 -12.05 3.68
N VAL A 325 11.64 -11.23 4.74
CA VAL A 325 11.53 -9.77 4.61
C VAL A 325 12.46 -9.06 5.58
N ILE A 326 13.16 -8.05 5.06
CA ILE A 326 13.80 -7.00 5.85
C ILE A 326 12.91 -5.77 5.76
N LEU A 327 12.31 -5.38 6.88
CA LEU A 327 11.52 -4.15 6.96
C LEU A 327 12.40 -2.96 7.33
N VAL A 328 12.26 -1.89 6.55
CA VAL A 328 12.89 -0.59 6.81
C VAL A 328 11.80 0.42 7.13
N PRO A 329 11.33 0.51 8.39
CA PRO A 329 10.26 1.42 8.77
C PRO A 329 10.69 2.87 8.64
N PHE A 330 9.80 3.74 8.13
CA PHE A 330 10.03 5.17 8.09
C PHE A 330 9.56 5.81 9.39
N GLU A 331 10.51 6.29 10.21
CA GLU A 331 10.29 6.74 11.58
C GLU A 331 9.59 8.10 11.68
N LYS A 332 9.72 8.94 10.63
CA LYS A 332 9.19 10.32 10.65
C LYS A 332 7.69 10.44 10.32
N LEU A 333 6.98 9.31 10.22
CA LEU A 333 5.53 9.35 9.97
C LEU A 333 4.75 9.67 11.25
N PRO A 334 3.70 10.49 11.15
CA PRO A 334 2.83 10.77 12.28
C PRO A 334 2.25 9.48 12.88
N GLY A 335 2.41 9.30 14.21
CA GLY A 335 1.93 8.11 14.91
C GLY A 335 2.84 6.89 14.81
N SER A 336 4.00 7.00 14.14
CA SER A 336 5.02 5.94 14.03
C SER A 336 4.47 4.56 13.67
N HIS A 337 3.38 4.52 12.88
CA HIS A 337 2.67 3.28 12.56
C HIS A 337 3.56 2.27 11.83
N GLN A 338 4.50 2.68 10.95
CA GLN A 338 5.44 1.75 10.32
C GLN A 338 6.39 1.11 11.33
N VAL A 339 6.89 1.89 12.30
CA VAL A 339 7.74 1.36 13.37
C VAL A 339 6.98 0.32 14.18
N LYS A 340 5.75 0.64 14.61
CA LYS A 340 4.90 -0.29 15.37
C LYS A 340 4.58 -1.58 14.61
N ASN A 341 4.31 -1.48 13.30
CA ASN A 341 4.09 -2.64 12.45
C ASN A 341 5.34 -3.52 12.39
N ALA A 342 6.53 -2.91 12.20
CA ALA A 342 7.80 -3.63 12.11
C ALA A 342 8.18 -4.28 13.44
N GLU A 343 8.07 -3.56 14.56
CA GLU A 343 8.41 -4.08 15.90
C GLU A 343 7.51 -5.25 16.30
N ARG A 344 6.20 -5.15 16.05
CA ARG A 344 5.28 -6.26 16.28
C ARG A 344 5.71 -7.51 15.52
N LEU A 345 6.01 -7.42 14.24
CA LEU A 345 6.41 -8.57 13.43
C LEU A 345 7.79 -9.10 13.82
N LYS A 346 8.71 -8.21 14.21
CA LYS A 346 10.01 -8.60 14.76
C LYS A 346 9.85 -9.41 16.05
N SER A 347 8.97 -8.99 16.96
CA SER A 347 8.72 -9.72 18.20
C SER A 347 8.11 -11.12 17.98
N LEU A 348 7.47 -11.34 16.82
CA LEU A 348 6.95 -12.66 16.39
C LEU A 348 7.99 -13.51 15.64
N GLY A 349 9.22 -12.99 15.45
CA GLY A 349 10.22 -13.64 14.62
C GLY A 349 9.79 -13.80 13.16
N ALA A 350 8.97 -12.87 12.65
CA ALA A 350 8.40 -12.94 11.30
C ALA A 350 9.18 -12.11 10.28
N VAL A 351 10.02 -11.19 10.72
CA VAL A 351 10.82 -10.29 9.86
C VAL A 351 12.12 -9.87 10.53
N GLU A 352 13.09 -9.49 9.72
CA GLU A 352 14.20 -8.65 10.16
C GLU A 352 13.84 -7.18 10.06
N VAL A 353 14.39 -6.33 10.94
CA VAL A 353 14.13 -4.89 10.97
C VAL A 353 15.44 -4.11 11.01
N LEU A 354 15.55 -3.17 10.08
CA LEU A 354 16.63 -2.16 10.06
C LEU A 354 16.00 -0.77 10.01
N TYR A 355 16.23 0.05 11.01
CA TYR A 355 15.64 1.39 11.05
C TYR A 355 16.21 2.31 9.96
N ASP A 356 15.37 3.17 9.40
CA ASP A 356 15.72 4.02 8.26
C ASP A 356 16.91 4.94 8.53
N LEU A 357 16.99 5.52 9.73
CA LEU A 357 18.09 6.37 10.13
C LEU A 357 19.40 5.58 10.37
N ASP A 358 19.29 4.39 10.97
CA ASP A 358 20.45 3.52 11.21
C ASP A 358 21.04 3.05 9.87
N MET A 359 20.17 2.63 8.93
CA MET A 359 20.58 2.28 7.58
C MET A 359 21.22 3.47 6.84
N ALA A 360 20.65 4.66 6.95
CA ALA A 360 21.18 5.85 6.28
C ALA A 360 22.56 6.24 6.81
N ASN A 361 22.81 6.05 8.11
CA ASN A 361 24.11 6.32 8.75
C ASN A 361 25.13 5.18 8.55
N ASN A 362 24.65 3.94 8.38
CA ASN A 362 25.48 2.75 8.22
C ASN A 362 24.89 1.82 7.13
N PRO A 363 25.02 2.16 5.83
CA PRO A 363 24.53 1.33 4.73
C PRO A 363 25.05 -0.13 4.74
N PRO A 364 26.30 -0.44 5.17
CA PRO A 364 26.77 -1.80 5.32
C PRO A 364 25.92 -2.70 6.22
N ALA A 365 25.16 -2.14 7.18
CA ALA A 365 24.25 -2.93 8.01
C ALA A 365 23.16 -3.64 7.16
N LEU A 366 22.67 -3.00 6.09
CA LEU A 366 21.74 -3.63 5.15
C LEU A 366 22.43 -4.76 4.37
N LEU A 367 23.68 -4.55 3.94
CA LEU A 367 24.46 -5.58 3.25
C LEU A 367 24.61 -6.84 4.11
N GLU A 368 24.99 -6.69 5.38
CA GLU A 368 25.18 -7.82 6.28
C GLU A 368 23.86 -8.57 6.57
N LEU A 369 22.74 -7.87 6.75
CA LEU A 369 21.43 -8.51 6.90
C LEU A 369 21.03 -9.29 5.63
N VAL A 370 21.19 -8.71 4.46
CA VAL A 370 20.91 -9.41 3.18
C VAL A 370 21.82 -10.63 3.04
N LYS A 371 23.11 -10.49 3.32
CA LYS A 371 24.07 -11.59 3.24
C LYS A 371 23.74 -12.72 4.22
N HIS A 372 23.35 -12.37 5.43
CA HIS A 372 22.91 -13.34 6.44
C HIS A 372 21.71 -14.12 5.98
N LEU A 373 20.66 -13.46 5.50
CA LEU A 373 19.46 -14.11 5.01
C LEU A 373 19.74 -14.95 3.74
N VAL A 374 20.50 -14.43 2.78
CA VAL A 374 20.83 -15.18 1.56
C VAL A 374 21.59 -16.48 1.88
N ARG A 375 22.49 -16.45 2.86
CA ARG A 375 23.30 -17.62 3.27
C ARG A 375 22.56 -18.59 4.20
N SER A 376 21.40 -18.23 4.75
CA SER A 376 20.67 -19.02 5.73
C SER A 376 19.28 -19.42 5.21
N PRO A 377 19.16 -20.45 4.35
CA PRO A 377 17.87 -20.87 3.78
C PRO A 377 16.82 -21.22 4.85
N LYS A 378 17.25 -21.88 5.93
CA LYS A 378 16.35 -22.23 7.05
C LYS A 378 15.78 -20.98 7.72
N LEU A 379 16.61 -20.00 8.03
CA LEU A 379 16.14 -18.74 8.64
C LEU A 379 15.15 -18.01 7.72
N ARG A 380 15.42 -18.00 6.40
CA ARG A 380 14.46 -17.42 5.44
C ARG A 380 13.11 -18.12 5.48
N GLU A 381 13.11 -19.46 5.55
CA GLU A 381 11.87 -20.25 5.60
C GLU A 381 11.12 -20.02 6.92
N ASP A 382 11.82 -19.96 8.04
CA ASP A 382 11.24 -19.72 9.37
C ASP A 382 10.57 -18.34 9.42
N LEU A 383 11.29 -17.27 9.02
CA LEU A 383 10.76 -15.90 8.93
C LEU A 383 9.55 -15.83 7.99
N ALA A 384 9.66 -16.43 6.80
CA ALA A 384 8.59 -16.42 5.80
C ALA A 384 7.34 -17.17 6.29
N THR A 385 7.51 -18.25 7.05
CA THR A 385 6.40 -19.02 7.63
C THR A 385 5.71 -18.23 8.73
N HIS A 386 6.46 -17.65 9.68
CA HIS A 386 5.88 -16.82 10.73
C HIS A 386 5.17 -15.58 10.16
N LEU A 387 5.73 -14.97 9.10
CA LEU A 387 5.06 -13.87 8.43
C LEU A 387 3.77 -14.32 7.72
N HIS A 388 3.79 -15.50 7.09
CA HIS A 388 2.63 -16.07 6.41
C HIS A 388 1.49 -16.41 7.38
N ASP A 389 1.80 -16.85 8.60
CA ASP A 389 0.80 -17.15 9.63
C ASP A 389 0.01 -15.90 10.07
N GLU A 390 0.58 -14.72 9.87
CA GLU A 390 -0.09 -13.43 10.08
C GLU A 390 -1.03 -13.04 8.91
N ALA A 391 -0.97 -13.74 7.77
CA ALA A 391 -1.81 -13.44 6.61
C ALA A 391 -3.27 -13.84 6.87
N LYS A 392 -4.18 -12.94 6.50
CA LYS A 392 -5.62 -13.22 6.46
C LYS A 392 -6.06 -13.36 5.01
N SER A 393 -5.92 -14.58 4.48
CA SER A 393 -6.19 -14.87 3.06
C SER A 393 -7.61 -14.57 2.64
N ASP A 394 -8.57 -14.59 3.56
CA ASP A 394 -9.99 -14.33 3.34
C ASP A 394 -10.41 -12.88 3.67
N ALA A 395 -9.47 -12.00 4.01
CA ALA A 395 -9.75 -10.62 4.43
C ALA A 395 -10.64 -9.85 3.44
N ALA A 396 -10.37 -9.96 2.15
CA ALA A 396 -11.15 -9.29 1.11
C ALA A 396 -12.60 -9.81 1.07
N ARG A 397 -12.77 -11.14 1.16
CA ARG A 397 -14.08 -11.81 1.12
C ARG A 397 -14.88 -11.55 2.40
N THR A 398 -14.24 -11.61 3.55
CA THR A 398 -14.85 -11.29 4.85
C THR A 398 -15.34 -9.85 4.87
N LEU A 399 -14.51 -8.91 4.41
CA LEU A 399 -14.88 -7.50 4.35
C LEU A 399 -16.01 -7.25 3.34
N ALA A 400 -16.00 -7.92 2.19
CA ALA A 400 -17.07 -7.85 1.21
C ALA A 400 -18.42 -8.32 1.79
N LYS A 401 -18.43 -9.41 2.57
CA LYS A 401 -19.64 -9.88 3.28
C LYS A 401 -20.16 -8.83 4.26
N ILE A 402 -19.28 -8.27 5.11
CA ILE A 402 -19.64 -7.21 6.06
C ILE A 402 -20.26 -5.99 5.36
N ILE A 403 -19.70 -5.58 4.21
CA ILE A 403 -20.24 -4.48 3.42
C ILE A 403 -21.62 -4.83 2.87
N LEU A 404 -21.82 -6.05 2.35
CA LEU A 404 -23.07 -6.49 1.79
C LEU A 404 -24.19 -6.66 2.84
N GLU A 405 -23.81 -7.05 4.06
CA GLU A 405 -24.71 -7.17 5.23
C GLU A 405 -25.13 -5.80 5.80
N ALA A 406 -24.28 -4.79 5.64
CA ALA A 406 -24.54 -3.43 6.08
C ALA A 406 -25.48 -2.65 5.15
N ALA A 407 -25.84 -3.21 3.97
CA ALA A 407 -26.68 -2.59 2.94
C ALA A 407 -28.16 -2.86 3.20
#